data_5e2cd60a839bc62096596951f47cccee
#
_entry.id   5e2cd60a839bc62096596951f47cccee
#
_cell.length_a   1.000
_cell.length_b   1.000
_cell.length_c   1.000
_cell.angle_alpha   90.00
_cell.angle_beta   90.00
_cell.angle_gamma   90.00
#
_symmetry.space_group_name_H-M   'P 1'
#
loop_
_entity.id
_entity.type
_entity.pdbx_description
1 polymer ?
#
loop_
_entity_poly.entity_id
_entity_poly.type
_entity_poly.pdbx_seq_one_letter_code
_entity_poly.pdbx_strand_id
1 'polypeptide(L)'
;MVVVNRRMWYAGGRKTAVISYECPYKKEKTMILAEKIAQLRKQNGWSQEELANRLQVSRQAVSKWEGGASIPDLDKILKLSALFEVTTDYLLKDTLEAPDAAPAAVLPTSEAEPLRTVTLEEANDYLSLVQAACGRIAAGVGLCILCPIALLLLGAWADGTPREGFAAGAGMITLLVLVALGLLLILPAAMQLESYDYLEKEVFQLGYGVAGIVEKQKKECGPHLLRQSTWGVVGCVLSVVPLMAAVMLDGSDFWMAAAVCLLLAIVAAAVQPLIRAGMQKEALDKLLQAGDYTVESKWVTRRVGWFAGAYWCGVTAVYLGVSFRHDSWNTSWWIWAVAGGLFAAVWLAVRAWAGRSEE
;
A
#
# COMPACT_ATOMS: atom_id res chain seq x y z
N MET A 1 10.37 14.10 -29.00
CA MET A 1 10.36 15.33 -29.81
C MET A 1 8.96 15.92 -29.76
N VAL A 2 8.75 16.93 -28.90
CA VAL A 2 7.42 17.52 -28.64
C VAL A 2 7.17 18.59 -29.71
N VAL A 3 6.19 18.38 -30.57
CA VAL A 3 5.78 19.38 -31.58
C VAL A 3 4.79 20.35 -30.91
N VAL A 4 5.24 21.57 -30.65
CA VAL A 4 4.39 22.65 -30.12
C VAL A 4 3.71 23.36 -31.25
N ASN A 5 2.42 23.18 -31.43
CA ASN A 5 1.60 23.87 -32.42
C ASN A 5 0.89 25.06 -31.77
N ARG A 6 1.34 26.30 -32.08
CA ARG A 6 0.75 27.56 -31.58
C ARG A 6 -0.44 27.95 -32.43
N ARG A 7 -1.66 27.73 -32.01
CA ARG A 7 -2.85 28.38 -32.61
C ARG A 7 -3.29 29.55 -31.73
N MET A 8 -3.31 30.75 -32.32
CA MET A 8 -3.86 31.94 -31.68
C MET A 8 -5.34 32.07 -32.02
N TRP A 9 -6.18 32.20 -31.00
CA TRP A 9 -7.58 32.59 -31.16
C TRP A 9 -7.83 33.96 -30.51
N TYR A 10 -8.60 34.78 -31.18
CA TYR A 10 -9.00 36.08 -30.66
C TYR A 10 -10.38 35.98 -29.97
N ALA A 11 -10.46 36.26 -28.67
CA ALA A 11 -11.70 36.47 -27.96
C ALA A 11 -11.50 37.64 -26.99
N GLY A 12 -12.27 38.71 -27.16
CA GLY A 12 -12.45 39.77 -26.17
C GLY A 12 -11.21 40.61 -25.80
N GLY A 13 -10.42 41.07 -26.77
CA GLY A 13 -9.48 42.19 -26.58
C GLY A 13 -8.24 41.94 -25.69
N ARG A 14 -7.98 40.78 -25.18
CA ARG A 14 -6.75 40.39 -24.46
C ARG A 14 -6.11 39.12 -25.05
N LYS A 15 -4.79 39.18 -25.26
CA LYS A 15 -3.98 38.02 -25.70
C LYS A 15 -3.76 37.10 -24.49
N THR A 16 -4.53 36.04 -24.37
CA THR A 16 -4.24 34.95 -23.45
C THR A 16 -3.68 33.76 -24.23
N ALA A 17 -2.43 33.40 -23.96
CA ALA A 17 -1.82 32.18 -24.50
C ALA A 17 -2.33 31.00 -23.69
N VAL A 18 -3.27 30.25 -24.23
CA VAL A 18 -3.64 28.93 -23.68
C VAL A 18 -2.70 27.90 -24.30
N ILE A 19 -1.82 27.36 -23.49
CA ILE A 19 -0.96 26.23 -23.88
C ILE A 19 -1.85 24.99 -23.75
N SER A 20 -2.43 24.53 -24.88
CA SER A 20 -3.05 23.20 -24.94
C SER A 20 -1.95 22.17 -25.14
N TYR A 21 -1.74 21.35 -24.16
CA TYR A 21 -0.92 20.13 -24.30
C TYR A 21 -1.72 19.11 -25.11
N GLU A 22 -1.47 19.02 -26.40
CA GLU A 22 -1.86 17.84 -27.16
C GLU A 22 -0.89 16.72 -26.75
N CYS A 23 -1.37 15.83 -25.92
CA CYS A 23 -0.73 14.56 -25.66
C CYS A 23 -0.63 13.81 -27.00
N PRO A 24 0.55 13.39 -27.48
CA PRO A 24 0.67 12.58 -28.68
C PRO A 24 0.27 11.13 -28.35
N TYR A 25 -0.93 10.94 -27.84
CA TYR A 25 -1.53 9.63 -27.78
C TYR A 25 -1.95 9.29 -29.21
N LYS A 26 -1.14 8.43 -29.86
CA LYS A 26 -1.51 7.77 -31.09
C LYS A 26 -2.91 7.20 -30.85
N LYS A 27 -3.92 7.69 -31.54
CA LYS A 27 -5.27 7.17 -31.48
C LYS A 27 -5.19 5.73 -31.97
N GLU A 28 -4.95 4.80 -31.07
CA GLU A 28 -5.18 3.38 -31.33
C GLU A 28 -6.65 3.29 -31.72
N LYS A 29 -6.89 2.70 -32.87
CA LYS A 29 -8.22 2.52 -33.42
C LYS A 29 -8.89 1.45 -32.56
N THR A 30 -9.56 1.88 -31.48
CA THR A 30 -10.31 0.98 -30.61
C THR A 30 -11.49 0.45 -31.40
N MET A 31 -11.53 -0.86 -31.63
CA MET A 31 -12.65 -1.54 -32.25
C MET A 31 -13.61 -2.01 -31.16
N ILE A 32 -14.86 -1.51 -31.18
CA ILE A 32 -15.90 -1.94 -30.25
C ILE A 32 -16.42 -3.36 -30.62
N LEU A 33 -16.99 -4.07 -29.64
CA LEU A 33 -17.54 -5.43 -29.82
C LEU A 33 -18.42 -5.57 -31.08
N ALA A 34 -19.28 -4.58 -31.36
CA ALA A 34 -20.15 -4.56 -32.51
C ALA A 34 -19.39 -4.64 -33.84
N GLU A 35 -18.32 -3.87 -33.98
CA GLU A 35 -17.45 -3.84 -35.17
C GLU A 35 -16.69 -5.17 -35.32
N LYS A 36 -16.23 -5.76 -34.21
CA LYS A 36 -15.53 -7.06 -34.22
C LYS A 36 -16.44 -8.19 -34.68
N ILE A 37 -17.66 -8.25 -34.15
CA ILE A 37 -18.65 -9.27 -34.59
C ILE A 37 -18.91 -9.13 -36.11
N ALA A 38 -19.15 -7.91 -36.59
CA ALA A 38 -19.41 -7.66 -38.01
C ALA A 38 -18.20 -8.01 -38.89
N GLN A 39 -16.99 -7.71 -38.42
CA GLN A 39 -15.74 -8.02 -39.14
C GLN A 39 -15.51 -9.53 -39.21
N LEU A 40 -15.58 -10.24 -38.09
CA LEU A 40 -15.38 -11.69 -38.04
C LEU A 40 -16.41 -12.44 -38.88
N ARG A 41 -17.69 -12.03 -38.86
CA ARG A 41 -18.71 -12.58 -39.70
C ARG A 41 -18.38 -12.41 -41.20
N LYS A 42 -17.96 -11.18 -41.61
CA LYS A 42 -17.58 -10.89 -42.98
C LYS A 42 -16.35 -11.67 -43.41
N GLN A 43 -15.35 -11.82 -42.56
CA GLN A 43 -14.15 -12.62 -42.82
C GLN A 43 -14.47 -14.09 -43.11
N ASN A 44 -15.47 -14.62 -42.41
CA ASN A 44 -15.96 -15.99 -42.64
C ASN A 44 -16.96 -16.09 -43.79
N GLY A 45 -17.32 -15.00 -44.47
CA GLY A 45 -18.22 -14.98 -45.62
C GLY A 45 -19.71 -15.20 -45.26
N TRP A 46 -20.07 -15.09 -43.98
CA TRP A 46 -21.42 -15.39 -43.52
C TRP A 46 -22.40 -14.20 -43.63
N SER A 47 -23.65 -14.46 -43.94
CA SER A 47 -24.75 -13.50 -43.80
C SER A 47 -25.13 -13.33 -42.33
N GLN A 48 -25.86 -12.26 -41.98
CA GLN A 48 -26.41 -12.08 -40.62
C GLN A 48 -27.37 -13.20 -40.23
N GLU A 49 -28.10 -13.74 -41.21
CA GLU A 49 -29.04 -14.86 -41.02
C GLU A 49 -28.29 -16.15 -40.74
N GLU A 50 -27.20 -16.40 -41.42
CA GLU A 50 -26.35 -17.56 -41.21
C GLU A 50 -25.68 -17.55 -39.85
N LEU A 51 -25.16 -16.41 -39.42
CA LEU A 51 -24.63 -16.24 -38.06
C LEU A 51 -25.71 -16.46 -36.99
N ALA A 52 -26.92 -15.94 -37.25
CA ALA A 52 -28.07 -16.12 -36.36
C ALA A 52 -28.45 -17.59 -36.19
N ASN A 53 -28.49 -18.33 -37.31
CA ASN A 53 -28.81 -19.77 -37.31
C ASN A 53 -27.74 -20.57 -36.53
N ARG A 54 -26.45 -20.29 -36.71
CA ARG A 54 -25.35 -20.97 -36.00
C ARG A 54 -25.38 -20.71 -34.49
N LEU A 55 -25.80 -19.52 -34.09
CA LEU A 55 -25.87 -19.10 -32.67
C LEU A 55 -27.27 -19.45 -32.05
N GLN A 56 -28.22 -19.96 -32.85
CA GLN A 56 -29.59 -20.20 -32.43
C GLN A 56 -30.26 -18.94 -31.83
N VAL A 57 -30.15 -17.83 -32.55
CA VAL A 57 -30.78 -16.54 -32.21
C VAL A 57 -31.54 -15.98 -33.42
N SER A 58 -32.33 -14.94 -33.22
CA SER A 58 -33.01 -14.27 -34.34
C SER A 58 -32.01 -13.40 -35.14
N ARG A 59 -32.22 -13.24 -36.45
CA ARG A 59 -31.48 -12.32 -37.30
C ARG A 59 -31.49 -10.89 -36.74
N GLN A 60 -32.63 -10.49 -36.14
CA GLN A 60 -32.78 -9.18 -35.51
C GLN A 60 -31.81 -8.99 -34.32
N ALA A 61 -31.52 -10.02 -33.54
CA ALA A 61 -30.57 -9.97 -32.45
C ALA A 61 -29.15 -9.70 -33.00
N VAL A 62 -28.71 -10.43 -34.02
CA VAL A 62 -27.41 -10.21 -34.67
C VAL A 62 -27.31 -8.80 -35.26
N SER A 63 -28.35 -8.32 -35.92
CA SER A 63 -28.41 -6.97 -36.47
C SER A 63 -28.29 -5.88 -35.39
N LYS A 64 -28.92 -6.06 -34.22
CA LYS A 64 -28.80 -5.15 -33.04
C LYS A 64 -27.39 -5.18 -32.46
N TRP A 65 -26.75 -6.34 -32.37
CA TRP A 65 -25.39 -6.48 -31.87
C TRP A 65 -24.38 -5.78 -32.77
N GLU A 66 -24.45 -6.00 -34.09
CA GLU A 66 -23.58 -5.35 -35.09
C GLU A 66 -23.84 -3.83 -35.21
N GLY A 67 -25.06 -3.40 -34.94
CA GLY A 67 -25.44 -1.98 -34.92
C GLY A 67 -25.17 -1.29 -33.58
N GLY A 68 -24.63 -1.99 -32.57
CA GLY A 68 -24.34 -1.43 -31.25
C GLY A 68 -25.61 -1.10 -30.42
N ALA A 69 -26.79 -1.52 -30.88
CA ALA A 69 -28.07 -1.24 -30.20
C ALA A 69 -28.33 -2.17 -28.99
N SER A 70 -27.61 -3.31 -28.90
CA SER A 70 -27.64 -4.23 -27.76
C SER A 70 -26.32 -5.02 -27.68
N ILE A 71 -26.01 -5.53 -26.49
CA ILE A 71 -24.84 -6.37 -26.23
C ILE A 71 -25.33 -7.83 -26.10
N PRO A 72 -24.62 -8.84 -26.69
CA PRO A 72 -24.91 -10.25 -26.45
C PRO A 72 -24.73 -10.64 -24.98
N ASP A 73 -25.53 -11.58 -24.48
CA ASP A 73 -25.34 -12.19 -23.16
C ASP A 73 -24.02 -12.95 -23.11
N LEU A 74 -23.53 -13.23 -21.90
CA LEU A 74 -22.26 -13.94 -21.69
C LEU A 74 -22.22 -15.30 -22.40
N ASP A 75 -23.31 -16.06 -22.36
CA ASP A 75 -23.44 -17.37 -23.08
C ASP A 75 -23.27 -17.21 -24.59
N LYS A 76 -23.77 -16.11 -25.16
CA LYS A 76 -23.64 -15.82 -26.59
C LYS A 76 -22.24 -15.34 -26.93
N ILE A 77 -21.58 -14.60 -26.04
CA ILE A 77 -20.16 -14.20 -26.19
C ILE A 77 -19.26 -15.44 -26.19
N LEU A 78 -19.48 -16.40 -25.30
CA LEU A 78 -18.76 -17.67 -25.27
C LEU A 78 -18.98 -18.49 -26.58
N LYS A 79 -20.21 -18.51 -27.08
CA LYS A 79 -20.52 -19.19 -28.37
C LYS A 79 -19.90 -18.47 -29.56
N LEU A 80 -19.86 -17.12 -29.55
CA LEU A 80 -19.18 -16.31 -30.57
C LEU A 80 -17.67 -16.56 -30.56
N SER A 81 -17.06 -16.60 -29.38
CA SER A 81 -15.65 -16.94 -29.21
C SER A 81 -15.31 -18.31 -29.79
N ALA A 82 -16.10 -19.34 -29.46
CA ALA A 82 -15.92 -20.69 -30.00
C ALA A 82 -16.17 -20.76 -31.52
N LEU A 83 -17.19 -20.05 -32.01
CA LEU A 83 -17.59 -20.08 -33.42
C LEU A 83 -16.60 -19.39 -34.34
N PHE A 84 -15.99 -18.29 -33.86
CA PHE A 84 -15.00 -17.50 -34.60
C PHE A 84 -13.56 -17.92 -34.30
N GLU A 85 -13.35 -18.88 -33.39
CA GLU A 85 -12.02 -19.35 -32.95
C GLU A 85 -11.13 -18.20 -32.42
N VAL A 86 -11.74 -17.25 -31.72
CA VAL A 86 -11.06 -16.11 -31.10
C VAL A 86 -11.25 -16.14 -29.57
N THR A 87 -10.35 -15.51 -28.85
CA THR A 87 -10.47 -15.40 -27.39
C THR A 87 -11.65 -14.51 -26.99
N THR A 88 -12.28 -14.80 -25.85
CA THR A 88 -13.30 -13.92 -25.26
C THR A 88 -12.73 -12.53 -24.93
N ASP A 89 -11.43 -12.48 -24.55
CA ASP A 89 -10.70 -11.24 -24.31
C ASP A 89 -10.60 -10.37 -25.56
N TYR A 90 -10.36 -10.97 -26.73
CA TYR A 90 -10.38 -10.25 -27.98
C TYR A 90 -11.74 -9.63 -28.27
N LEU A 91 -12.83 -10.33 -28.00
CA LEU A 91 -14.17 -9.79 -28.22
C LEU A 91 -14.50 -8.65 -27.25
N LEU A 92 -14.09 -8.75 -25.98
CA LEU A 92 -14.52 -7.84 -24.90
C LEU A 92 -13.61 -6.63 -24.69
N LYS A 93 -12.30 -6.72 -25.03
CA LYS A 93 -11.34 -5.61 -24.84
C LYS A 93 -11.23 -4.79 -26.13
N ASP A 94 -11.61 -3.53 -26.08
CA ASP A 94 -11.59 -2.59 -27.22
C ASP A 94 -10.19 -2.28 -27.77
N THR A 95 -9.12 -2.63 -27.02
CA THR A 95 -7.72 -2.34 -27.36
C THR A 95 -7.04 -3.41 -28.23
N LEU A 96 -7.64 -4.58 -28.42
CA LEU A 96 -7.05 -5.65 -29.21
C LEU A 96 -7.54 -5.59 -30.68
N GLU A 97 -6.64 -5.25 -31.60
CA GLU A 97 -6.96 -5.09 -33.04
C GLU A 97 -6.81 -6.38 -33.85
N ALA A 98 -6.03 -7.35 -33.40
CA ALA A 98 -5.82 -8.62 -34.09
C ALA A 98 -6.59 -9.75 -33.40
N PRO A 99 -7.28 -10.62 -34.17
CA PRO A 99 -7.82 -11.83 -33.61
C PRO A 99 -6.65 -12.76 -33.26
N ASP A 100 -6.34 -12.84 -31.97
CA ASP A 100 -5.52 -13.95 -31.49
C ASP A 100 -6.36 -15.20 -31.71
N ALA A 101 -5.89 -16.12 -32.58
CA ALA A 101 -6.50 -17.43 -32.74
C ALA A 101 -6.64 -18.04 -31.35
N ALA A 102 -7.86 -18.46 -31.01
CA ALA A 102 -8.07 -19.21 -29.77
C ALA A 102 -7.09 -20.38 -29.81
N PRO A 103 -6.15 -20.49 -28.88
CA PRO A 103 -5.24 -21.61 -28.89
C PRO A 103 -6.12 -22.86 -28.79
N ALA A 104 -6.08 -23.68 -29.86
CA ALA A 104 -6.57 -25.05 -29.77
C ALA A 104 -5.90 -25.63 -28.53
N ALA A 105 -6.67 -25.91 -27.49
CA ALA A 105 -6.29 -26.44 -26.17
C ALA A 105 -4.77 -26.68 -26.03
N VAL A 106 -4.00 -25.62 -26.05
CA VAL A 106 -2.60 -25.67 -25.65
C VAL A 106 -2.66 -25.64 -24.14
N LEU A 107 -2.57 -26.81 -23.57
CA LEU A 107 -2.06 -26.98 -22.22
C LEU A 107 -0.90 -25.97 -22.06
N PRO A 108 -0.90 -25.10 -21.06
CA PRO A 108 0.18 -24.12 -20.89
C PRO A 108 1.47 -24.87 -20.63
N THR A 109 2.25 -25.09 -21.70
CA THR A 109 3.65 -25.46 -21.64
C THR A 109 4.48 -24.19 -21.51
N SER A 110 4.35 -23.58 -20.39
CA SER A 110 5.35 -22.72 -19.76
C SER A 110 5.08 -22.81 -18.27
N GLU A 111 6.03 -23.28 -17.52
CA GLU A 111 6.06 -23.36 -16.06
C GLU A 111 5.99 -21.96 -15.41
N ALA A 112 4.96 -21.20 -15.72
CA ALA A 112 4.52 -20.12 -14.87
C ALA A 112 3.63 -20.77 -13.82
N GLU A 113 4.13 -20.95 -12.61
CA GLU A 113 3.30 -21.36 -11.47
C GLU A 113 1.99 -20.55 -11.50
N PRO A 114 0.83 -21.23 -11.39
CA PRO A 114 -0.45 -20.53 -11.43
C PRO A 114 -0.47 -19.48 -10.32
N LEU A 115 -0.55 -18.20 -10.69
CA LEU A 115 -0.61 -17.10 -9.73
C LEU A 115 -1.75 -17.40 -8.73
N ARG A 116 -1.44 -17.35 -7.45
CA ARG A 116 -2.41 -17.56 -6.38
C ARG A 116 -3.57 -16.58 -6.55
N THR A 117 -4.81 -17.08 -6.53
CA THR A 117 -6.01 -16.27 -6.59
C THR A 117 -6.57 -16.06 -5.19
N VAL A 118 -6.72 -14.79 -4.78
CA VAL A 118 -7.33 -14.43 -3.50
C VAL A 118 -8.83 -14.29 -3.68
N THR A 119 -9.61 -15.12 -2.97
CA THR A 119 -11.07 -15.12 -3.01
C THR A 119 -11.63 -13.96 -2.16
N LEU A 120 -12.93 -13.64 -2.35
CA LEU A 120 -13.63 -12.65 -1.54
C LEU A 120 -13.67 -13.05 -0.05
N GLU A 121 -13.87 -14.33 0.22
CA GLU A 121 -13.90 -14.88 1.58
C GLU A 121 -12.53 -14.66 2.27
N GLU A 122 -11.44 -15.06 1.61
CA GLU A 122 -10.07 -14.88 2.11
C GLU A 122 -9.72 -13.39 2.33
N ALA A 123 -10.16 -12.50 1.45
CA ALA A 123 -9.99 -11.06 1.61
C ALA A 123 -10.75 -10.50 2.82
N ASN A 124 -12.00 -10.94 3.04
CA ASN A 124 -12.80 -10.53 4.19
C ASN A 124 -12.24 -11.08 5.50
N ASP A 125 -11.76 -12.32 5.52
CA ASP A 125 -11.13 -12.94 6.69
C ASP A 125 -9.87 -12.17 7.07
N TYR A 126 -9.02 -11.83 6.10
CA TYR A 126 -7.85 -11.01 6.32
C TYR A 126 -8.21 -9.63 6.90
N LEU A 127 -9.17 -8.91 6.32
CA LEU A 127 -9.59 -7.59 6.82
C LEU A 127 -10.17 -7.66 8.22
N SER A 128 -10.97 -8.69 8.53
CA SER A 128 -11.53 -8.91 9.87
C SER A 128 -10.44 -9.20 10.89
N LEU A 129 -9.45 -10.02 10.52
CA LEU A 129 -8.28 -10.34 11.34
C LEU A 129 -7.45 -9.08 11.64
N VAL A 130 -7.17 -8.25 10.61
CA VAL A 130 -6.45 -6.98 10.78
C VAL A 130 -7.23 -6.06 11.73
N GLN A 131 -8.55 -5.97 11.59
CA GLN A 131 -9.38 -5.14 12.48
C GLN A 131 -9.32 -5.61 13.94
N ALA A 132 -9.32 -6.91 14.17
CA ALA A 132 -9.16 -7.48 15.52
C ALA A 132 -7.73 -7.30 16.07
N ALA A 133 -6.71 -7.48 15.23
CA ALA A 133 -5.30 -7.37 15.60
C ALA A 133 -4.89 -5.92 15.88
N CYS A 134 -5.35 -4.95 15.08
CA CYS A 134 -4.97 -3.54 15.24
C CYS A 134 -5.35 -2.98 16.62
N GLY A 135 -6.48 -3.42 17.19
CA GLY A 135 -6.88 -3.03 18.55
C GLY A 135 -5.94 -3.56 19.62
N ARG A 136 -5.54 -4.84 19.52
CA ARG A 136 -4.62 -5.50 20.46
C ARG A 136 -3.21 -4.93 20.37
N ILE A 137 -2.72 -4.73 19.15
CA ILE A 137 -1.38 -4.16 18.90
C ILE A 137 -1.33 -2.72 19.41
N ALA A 138 -2.33 -1.89 19.08
CA ALA A 138 -2.41 -0.53 19.57
C ALA A 138 -2.41 -0.47 21.11
N ALA A 139 -3.24 -1.29 21.78
CA ALA A 139 -3.28 -1.36 23.25
C ALA A 139 -1.94 -1.80 23.84
N GLY A 140 -1.29 -2.82 23.26
CA GLY A 140 0.03 -3.29 23.69
C GLY A 140 1.10 -2.21 23.58
N VAL A 141 1.15 -1.47 22.44
CA VAL A 141 2.07 -0.33 22.25
C VAL A 141 1.77 0.78 23.26
N GLY A 142 0.49 1.11 23.49
CA GLY A 142 0.11 2.10 24.51
C GLY A 142 0.61 1.71 25.90
N LEU A 143 0.48 0.43 26.26
CA LEU A 143 0.95 -0.09 27.54
C LEU A 143 2.48 0.02 27.67
N CYS A 144 3.23 -0.25 26.58
CA CYS A 144 4.68 -0.08 26.54
C CYS A 144 5.10 1.40 26.67
N ILE A 145 4.31 2.35 26.13
CA ILE A 145 4.60 3.79 26.29
C ILE A 145 4.31 4.24 27.73
N LEU A 146 3.33 3.66 28.39
CA LEU A 146 2.97 4.01 29.77
C LEU A 146 3.89 3.35 30.80
N CYS A 147 4.66 2.32 30.46
CA CYS A 147 5.44 1.54 31.41
C CYS A 147 6.46 2.36 32.24
N PRO A 148 7.13 3.43 31.74
CA PRO A 148 8.10 4.19 32.55
C PRO A 148 7.43 5.16 33.54
N ILE A 149 6.12 5.41 33.44
CA ILE A 149 5.42 6.37 34.30
C ILE A 149 5.55 5.99 35.77
N ALA A 150 5.37 4.72 36.12
CA ALA A 150 5.48 4.24 37.50
C ALA A 150 6.89 4.47 38.07
N LEU A 151 7.92 4.19 37.26
CA LEU A 151 9.32 4.40 37.65
C LEU A 151 9.63 5.90 37.87
N LEU A 152 9.16 6.77 36.99
CA LEU A 152 9.38 8.22 37.08
C LEU A 152 8.66 8.83 38.29
N LEU A 153 7.39 8.47 38.51
CA LEU A 153 6.63 9.01 39.64
C LEU A 153 7.14 8.51 40.98
N LEU A 154 7.46 7.21 41.08
CA LEU A 154 7.98 6.64 42.33
C LEU A 154 9.40 7.19 42.64
N GLY A 155 10.23 7.37 41.59
CA GLY A 155 11.54 7.98 41.72
C GLY A 155 11.44 9.40 42.21
N ALA A 156 10.66 10.26 41.57
CA ALA A 156 10.47 11.65 41.97
C ALA A 156 9.79 11.81 43.33
N TRP A 157 8.95 10.88 43.77
CA TRP A 157 8.32 10.90 45.10
C TRP A 157 9.30 10.50 46.18
N ALA A 158 10.19 9.54 45.93
CA ALA A 158 11.10 8.99 46.89
C ALA A 158 12.45 9.74 46.94
N ASP A 159 12.67 10.72 46.08
CA ASP A 159 13.90 11.45 45.98
C ASP A 159 14.27 12.11 47.31
N GLY A 160 15.56 11.97 47.71
CA GLY A 160 16.05 12.43 49.02
C GLY A 160 15.53 11.72 50.27
N THR A 161 14.76 10.59 50.08
CA THR A 161 14.26 9.78 51.21
C THR A 161 15.02 8.46 51.33
N PRO A 162 15.08 7.87 52.54
CA PRO A 162 15.73 6.57 52.77
C PRO A 162 15.01 5.41 52.01
N ARG A 163 13.89 5.69 51.32
CA ARG A 163 13.10 4.71 50.54
C ARG A 163 13.41 4.74 49.06
N GLU A 164 14.37 5.54 48.60
CA GLU A 164 14.70 5.69 47.20
C GLU A 164 15.00 4.35 46.50
N GLY A 165 15.84 3.50 47.13
CA GLY A 165 16.13 2.16 46.60
C GLY A 165 14.93 1.25 46.43
N PHE A 166 13.98 1.31 47.39
CA PHE A 166 12.73 0.55 47.31
C PHE A 166 11.81 1.07 46.21
N ALA A 167 11.69 2.39 46.07
CA ALA A 167 10.88 3.03 45.04
C ALA A 167 11.42 2.72 43.63
N ALA A 168 12.74 2.81 43.46
CA ALA A 168 13.39 2.44 42.19
C ALA A 168 13.16 0.95 41.84
N GLY A 169 13.32 0.04 42.82
CA GLY A 169 13.08 -1.38 42.62
C GLY A 169 11.63 -1.68 42.26
N ALA A 170 10.67 -1.09 42.96
CA ALA A 170 9.22 -1.26 42.69
C ALA A 170 8.86 -0.69 41.33
N GLY A 171 9.39 0.48 40.97
CA GLY A 171 9.21 1.10 39.65
C GLY A 171 9.74 0.23 38.51
N MET A 172 10.94 -0.35 38.69
CA MET A 172 11.55 -1.26 37.72
C MET A 172 10.74 -2.55 37.53
N ILE A 173 10.26 -3.16 38.61
CA ILE A 173 9.38 -4.34 38.54
C ILE A 173 8.10 -4.01 37.80
N THR A 174 7.46 -2.89 38.12
CA THR A 174 6.23 -2.44 37.43
C THR A 174 6.48 -2.22 35.94
N LEU A 175 7.61 -1.59 35.56
CA LEU A 175 8.00 -1.38 34.18
C LEU A 175 8.12 -2.72 33.44
N LEU A 176 8.85 -3.70 34.00
CA LEU A 176 9.04 -5.01 33.39
C LEU A 176 7.72 -5.77 33.22
N VAL A 177 6.84 -5.71 34.22
CA VAL A 177 5.51 -6.36 34.18
C VAL A 177 4.65 -5.73 33.08
N LEU A 178 4.63 -4.39 32.96
CA LEU A 178 3.84 -3.70 31.93
C LEU A 178 4.36 -3.98 30.52
N VAL A 179 5.70 -4.03 30.34
CA VAL A 179 6.32 -4.42 29.05
C VAL A 179 5.94 -5.85 28.69
N ALA A 180 6.02 -6.80 29.66
CA ALA A 180 5.64 -8.19 29.43
C ALA A 180 4.16 -8.32 29.02
N LEU A 181 3.25 -7.59 29.69
CA LEU A 181 1.83 -7.53 29.31
C LEU A 181 1.63 -6.91 27.94
N GLY A 182 2.35 -5.85 27.59
CA GLY A 182 2.33 -5.24 26.26
C GLY A 182 2.73 -6.23 25.16
N LEU A 183 3.83 -6.96 25.37
CA LEU A 183 4.30 -7.98 24.44
C LEU A 183 3.31 -9.16 24.33
N LEU A 184 2.67 -9.55 25.42
CA LEU A 184 1.63 -10.59 25.42
C LEU A 184 0.44 -10.23 24.52
N LEU A 185 0.12 -8.94 24.37
CA LEU A 185 -0.92 -8.47 23.47
C LEU A 185 -0.44 -8.37 22.01
N ILE A 186 0.81 -7.93 21.78
CA ILE A 186 1.36 -7.67 20.45
C ILE A 186 1.72 -8.98 19.73
N LEU A 187 2.49 -9.87 20.39
CA LEU A 187 3.07 -11.05 19.73
C LEU A 187 2.00 -11.99 19.14
N PRO A 188 0.94 -12.40 19.87
CA PRO A 188 -0.06 -13.29 19.30
C PRO A 188 -0.84 -12.63 18.14
N ALA A 189 -1.04 -11.31 18.20
CA ALA A 189 -1.71 -10.58 17.13
C ALA A 189 -0.85 -10.47 15.87
N ALA A 190 0.45 -10.24 16.03
CA ALA A 190 1.41 -10.20 14.92
C ALA A 190 1.57 -11.59 14.26
N MET A 191 1.71 -12.65 15.05
CA MET A 191 1.82 -14.03 14.54
C MET A 191 0.59 -14.47 13.75
N GLN A 192 -0.62 -14.03 14.13
CA GLN A 192 -1.83 -14.31 13.36
C GLN A 192 -1.81 -13.65 11.97
N LEU A 193 -1.20 -12.47 11.84
CA LEU A 193 -1.05 -11.76 10.57
C LEU A 193 0.04 -12.38 9.67
N GLU A 194 1.00 -13.09 10.25
CA GLU A 194 2.09 -13.73 9.49
C GLU A 194 1.57 -14.78 8.49
N SER A 195 0.41 -15.41 8.75
CA SER A 195 -0.22 -16.34 7.80
C SER A 195 -0.62 -15.68 6.47
N TYR A 196 -0.76 -14.36 6.44
CA TYR A 196 -1.07 -13.57 5.25
C TYR A 196 0.14 -12.80 4.67
N ASP A 197 1.35 -13.14 5.09
CA ASP A 197 2.60 -12.49 4.65
C ASP A 197 2.84 -12.60 3.13
N TYR A 198 2.25 -13.62 2.48
CA TYR A 198 2.25 -13.77 1.03
C TYR A 198 1.62 -12.58 0.29
N LEU A 199 0.63 -11.87 0.90
CA LEU A 199 0.02 -10.67 0.31
C LEU A 199 1.04 -9.53 0.12
N GLU A 200 2.08 -9.51 0.94
CA GLU A 200 3.16 -8.53 0.86
C GLU A 200 4.27 -8.99 -0.11
N LYS A 201 4.65 -10.27 -0.05
CA LYS A 201 5.84 -10.81 -0.73
C LYS A 201 5.58 -11.33 -2.12
N GLU A 202 4.39 -11.88 -2.38
CA GLU A 202 4.05 -12.56 -3.63
C GLU A 202 3.14 -11.72 -4.52
N VAL A 203 3.23 -11.97 -5.82
CA VAL A 203 2.27 -11.46 -6.80
C VAL A 203 1.10 -12.42 -6.84
N PHE A 204 -0.11 -11.90 -6.67
CA PHE A 204 -1.34 -12.70 -6.69
C PHE A 204 -2.40 -12.02 -7.57
N GLN A 205 -3.43 -12.76 -7.94
CA GLN A 205 -4.59 -12.21 -8.64
C GLN A 205 -5.78 -12.14 -7.69
N LEU A 206 -6.53 -11.04 -7.75
CA LEU A 206 -7.79 -10.94 -7.04
C LEU A 206 -8.90 -11.66 -7.82
N GLY A 207 -9.73 -12.43 -7.12
CA GLY A 207 -10.91 -13.07 -7.70
C GLY A 207 -11.85 -12.02 -8.31
N TYR A 208 -12.75 -12.49 -9.19
CA TYR A 208 -13.70 -11.63 -9.89
C TYR A 208 -14.52 -10.78 -8.91
N GLY A 209 -14.56 -9.47 -9.12
CA GLY A 209 -15.33 -8.51 -8.32
C GLY A 209 -14.70 -8.11 -6.98
N VAL A 210 -13.69 -8.82 -6.47
CA VAL A 210 -13.04 -8.52 -5.17
C VAL A 210 -12.39 -7.14 -5.18
N ALA A 211 -11.69 -6.80 -6.25
CA ALA A 211 -11.03 -5.50 -6.39
C ALA A 211 -12.01 -4.33 -6.24
N GLY A 212 -13.18 -4.40 -6.90
CA GLY A 212 -14.20 -3.36 -6.83
C GLY A 212 -14.79 -3.18 -5.43
N ILE A 213 -14.99 -4.28 -4.69
CA ILE A 213 -15.51 -4.25 -3.32
C ILE A 213 -14.48 -3.61 -2.38
N VAL A 214 -13.22 -4.03 -2.45
CA VAL A 214 -12.13 -3.49 -1.62
C VAL A 214 -11.85 -2.02 -1.95
N GLU A 215 -11.90 -1.62 -3.22
CA GLU A 215 -11.75 -0.23 -3.64
C GLU A 215 -12.89 0.65 -3.10
N LYS A 216 -14.14 0.17 -3.16
CA LYS A 216 -15.28 0.86 -2.57
C LYS A 216 -15.09 1.04 -1.07
N GLN A 217 -14.70 0.00 -0.35
CA GLN A 217 -14.42 0.04 1.09
C GLN A 217 -13.28 1.03 1.41
N LYS A 218 -12.21 1.06 0.60
CA LYS A 218 -11.11 2.04 0.74
C LYS A 218 -11.60 3.48 0.58
N LYS A 219 -12.49 3.75 -0.37
CA LYS A 219 -13.09 5.08 -0.58
C LYS A 219 -13.99 5.49 0.57
N GLU A 220 -14.80 4.57 1.10
CA GLU A 220 -15.71 4.83 2.23
C GLU A 220 -14.97 5.06 3.55
N CYS A 221 -13.96 4.22 3.85
CA CYS A 221 -13.17 4.32 5.09
C CYS A 221 -12.11 5.43 5.04
N GLY A 222 -11.63 5.82 3.85
CA GLY A 222 -10.52 6.75 3.66
C GLY A 222 -10.62 8.05 4.45
N PRO A 223 -11.74 8.80 4.39
CA PRO A 223 -11.89 10.05 5.13
C PRO A 223 -11.83 9.86 6.66
N HIS A 224 -12.37 8.75 7.17
CA HIS A 224 -12.33 8.40 8.58
C HIS A 224 -10.90 8.07 9.04
N LEU A 225 -10.20 7.24 8.29
CA LEU A 225 -8.80 6.87 8.57
C LEU A 225 -7.86 8.10 8.53
N LEU A 226 -8.06 8.99 7.55
CA LEU A 226 -7.30 10.23 7.45
C LEU A 226 -7.53 11.12 8.66
N ARG A 227 -8.79 11.29 9.08
CA ARG A 227 -9.13 12.08 10.29
C ARG A 227 -8.51 11.49 11.55
N GLN A 228 -8.56 10.17 11.72
CA GLN A 228 -7.93 9.49 12.85
C GLN A 228 -6.41 9.72 12.88
N SER A 229 -5.73 9.55 11.74
CA SER A 229 -4.29 9.82 11.63
C SER A 229 -3.96 11.27 11.95
N THR A 230 -4.74 12.23 11.43
CA THR A 230 -4.52 13.67 11.69
C THR A 230 -4.63 13.99 13.17
N TRP A 231 -5.69 13.52 13.86
CA TRP A 231 -5.85 13.74 15.30
C TRP A 231 -4.73 13.08 16.11
N GLY A 232 -4.27 11.90 15.72
CA GLY A 232 -3.14 11.24 16.35
C GLY A 232 -1.85 12.06 16.22
N VAL A 233 -1.52 12.57 15.02
CA VAL A 233 -0.34 13.42 14.81
C VAL A 233 -0.44 14.70 15.62
N VAL A 234 -1.57 15.40 15.58
CA VAL A 234 -1.79 16.64 16.34
C VAL A 234 -1.65 16.37 17.84
N GLY A 235 -2.21 15.27 18.35
CA GLY A 235 -2.07 14.88 19.75
C GLY A 235 -0.61 14.64 20.16
N CYS A 236 0.19 13.96 19.31
CA CYS A 236 1.62 13.77 19.55
C CYS A 236 2.38 15.10 19.59
N VAL A 237 2.07 16.06 18.71
CA VAL A 237 2.71 17.37 18.71
C VAL A 237 2.33 18.18 19.97
N LEU A 238 1.04 18.20 20.32
CA LEU A 238 0.54 18.92 21.48
C LEU A 238 1.00 18.30 22.82
N SER A 239 1.40 17.04 22.84
CA SER A 239 1.89 16.37 24.06
C SER A 239 3.12 17.04 24.68
N VAL A 240 3.88 17.79 23.90
CA VAL A 240 5.08 18.49 24.38
C VAL A 240 4.72 19.78 25.16
N VAL A 241 3.53 20.34 24.97
CA VAL A 241 3.12 21.60 25.57
C VAL A 241 3.15 21.57 27.11
N PRO A 242 2.63 20.56 27.81
CA PRO A 242 2.69 20.48 29.27
C PRO A 242 4.14 20.47 29.80
N LEU A 243 5.04 19.81 29.10
CA LEU A 243 6.46 19.77 29.48
C LEU A 243 7.11 21.16 29.33
N MET A 244 6.85 21.87 28.22
CA MET A 244 7.35 23.23 28.01
C MET A 244 6.77 24.19 29.07
N ALA A 245 5.51 24.06 29.43
CA ALA A 245 4.89 24.85 30.47
C ALA A 245 5.53 24.60 31.85
N ALA A 246 5.82 23.33 32.18
CA ALA A 246 6.51 22.99 33.45
C ALA A 246 7.92 23.59 33.51
N VAL A 247 8.67 23.58 32.41
CA VAL A 247 10.00 24.23 32.32
C VAL A 247 9.90 25.75 32.47
N MET A 248 8.91 26.41 31.86
CA MET A 248 8.75 27.87 31.95
C MET A 248 8.30 28.33 33.33
N LEU A 249 7.67 27.48 34.12
CA LEU A 249 7.20 27.80 35.48
C LEU A 249 8.22 27.47 36.58
N ASP A 250 9.46 27.10 36.22
CA ASP A 250 10.51 26.68 37.16
C ASP A 250 10.02 25.65 38.20
N GLY A 251 9.27 24.66 37.70
CA GLY A 251 8.65 23.61 38.52
C GLY A 251 9.71 22.79 39.27
N SER A 252 9.37 22.34 40.50
CA SER A 252 10.19 21.38 41.24
C SER A 252 10.33 20.07 40.45
N ASP A 253 11.34 19.25 40.79
CA ASP A 253 11.63 17.96 40.13
C ASP A 253 10.41 17.04 40.04
N PHE A 254 9.55 17.07 41.06
CA PHE A 254 8.29 16.34 41.05
C PHE A 254 7.33 16.83 39.94
N TRP A 255 7.18 18.15 39.76
CA TRP A 255 6.34 18.72 38.69
C TRP A 255 6.90 18.45 37.30
N MET A 256 8.23 18.42 37.15
CA MET A 256 8.89 18.03 35.92
C MET A 256 8.63 16.56 35.59
N ALA A 257 8.76 15.66 36.57
CA ALA A 257 8.43 14.25 36.40
C ALA A 257 6.93 14.04 36.06
N ALA A 258 6.03 14.78 36.72
CA ALA A 258 4.61 14.74 36.43
C ALA A 258 4.28 15.23 35.02
N ALA A 259 4.95 16.27 34.54
CA ALA A 259 4.79 16.79 33.17
C ALA A 259 5.26 15.76 32.11
N VAL A 260 6.36 15.04 32.37
CA VAL A 260 6.84 13.95 31.51
C VAL A 260 5.82 12.79 31.51
N CYS A 261 5.28 12.43 32.67
CA CYS A 261 4.24 11.39 32.76
C CYS A 261 2.97 11.78 31.99
N LEU A 262 2.56 13.04 32.07
CA LEU A 262 1.43 13.56 31.29
C LEU A 262 1.72 13.54 29.78
N LEU A 263 2.92 13.91 29.35
CA LEU A 263 3.37 13.80 27.98
C LEU A 263 3.24 12.35 27.48
N LEU A 264 3.77 11.38 28.24
CA LEU A 264 3.70 9.97 27.87
C LEU A 264 2.25 9.46 27.81
N ALA A 265 1.37 9.91 28.71
CA ALA A 265 -0.03 9.55 28.69
C ALA A 265 -0.76 10.09 27.45
N ILE A 266 -0.49 11.35 27.07
CA ILE A 266 -1.06 11.96 25.86
C ILE A 266 -0.53 11.23 24.62
N VAL A 267 0.77 10.93 24.54
CA VAL A 267 1.36 10.18 23.41
C VAL A 267 0.75 8.79 23.32
N ALA A 268 0.60 8.06 24.44
CA ALA A 268 -0.02 6.75 24.46
C ALA A 268 -1.45 6.79 23.90
N ALA A 269 -2.24 7.81 24.25
CA ALA A 269 -3.58 8.01 23.72
C ALA A 269 -3.58 8.40 22.24
N ALA A 270 -2.66 9.28 21.83
CA ALA A 270 -2.55 9.79 20.45
C ALA A 270 -2.05 8.72 19.46
N VAL A 271 -1.22 7.79 19.88
CA VAL A 271 -0.69 6.71 19.05
C VAL A 271 -1.74 5.65 18.73
N GLN A 272 -2.78 5.47 19.59
CA GLN A 272 -3.85 4.48 19.37
C GLN A 272 -4.55 4.64 17.99
N PRO A 273 -5.11 5.81 17.65
CA PRO A 273 -5.74 6.00 16.36
C PRO A 273 -4.75 5.94 15.19
N LEU A 274 -3.48 6.32 15.38
CA LEU A 274 -2.44 6.23 14.36
C LEU A 274 -2.18 4.78 13.94
N ILE A 275 -1.97 3.88 14.91
CA ILE A 275 -1.73 2.46 14.65
C ILE A 275 -2.93 1.84 13.95
N ARG A 276 -4.15 2.09 14.47
CA ARG A 276 -5.36 1.52 13.88
C ARG A 276 -5.59 1.98 12.45
N ALA A 277 -5.48 3.29 12.20
CA ALA A 277 -5.63 3.85 10.86
C ALA A 277 -4.53 3.38 9.90
N GLY A 278 -3.28 3.33 10.37
CA GLY A 278 -2.13 2.86 9.59
C GLY A 278 -2.31 1.41 9.14
N MET A 279 -2.58 0.49 10.06
CA MET A 279 -2.76 -0.93 9.76
C MET A 279 -3.96 -1.21 8.84
N GLN A 280 -5.09 -0.51 9.05
CA GLN A 280 -6.26 -0.68 8.17
C GLN A 280 -6.00 -0.17 6.76
N LYS A 281 -5.34 1.00 6.63
CA LYS A 281 -4.95 1.53 5.32
C LYS A 281 -3.98 0.58 4.61
N GLU A 282 -2.97 0.11 5.32
CA GLU A 282 -1.96 -0.81 4.81
C GLU A 282 -2.60 -2.13 4.34
N ALA A 283 -3.56 -2.68 5.08
CA ALA A 283 -4.26 -3.90 4.69
C ALA A 283 -5.03 -3.74 3.37
N LEU A 284 -5.72 -2.60 3.19
CA LEU A 284 -6.41 -2.29 1.95
C LEU A 284 -5.43 -2.07 0.78
N ASP A 285 -4.29 -1.41 1.04
CA ASP A 285 -3.25 -1.18 0.03
C ASP A 285 -2.56 -2.50 -0.37
N LYS A 286 -2.32 -3.44 0.57
CA LYS A 286 -1.79 -4.79 0.29
C LYS A 286 -2.73 -5.60 -0.61
N LEU A 287 -4.04 -5.63 -0.30
CA LEU A 287 -5.02 -6.33 -1.12
C LEU A 287 -5.13 -5.74 -2.53
N LEU A 288 -5.16 -4.42 -2.67
CA LEU A 288 -5.24 -3.75 -3.97
C LEU A 288 -3.90 -3.70 -4.73
N GLN A 289 -2.84 -4.24 -4.15
CA GLN A 289 -1.47 -4.10 -4.67
C GLN A 289 -1.15 -2.65 -5.05
N ALA A 290 -1.52 -1.70 -4.18
CA ALA A 290 -1.39 -0.27 -4.41
C ALA A 290 -0.28 0.34 -3.52
N GLY A 291 0.21 1.53 -3.89
CA GLY A 291 1.25 2.22 -3.13
C GLY A 291 2.58 1.46 -3.14
N ASP A 292 3.08 1.10 -1.96
CA ASP A 292 4.35 0.39 -1.82
C ASP A 292 4.25 -1.11 -2.16
N TYR A 293 3.03 -1.63 -2.36
CA TYR A 293 2.75 -3.06 -2.63
C TYR A 293 2.44 -3.35 -4.10
N THR A 294 2.76 -2.44 -5.02
CA THR A 294 2.64 -2.68 -6.47
C THR A 294 3.53 -3.85 -6.90
N VAL A 295 3.15 -4.52 -7.99
CA VAL A 295 3.91 -5.65 -8.56
C VAL A 295 5.38 -5.28 -8.78
N GLU A 296 5.62 -4.08 -9.33
CA GLU A 296 6.98 -3.55 -9.55
C GLU A 296 7.75 -3.38 -8.23
N SER A 297 7.08 -2.83 -7.20
CA SER A 297 7.69 -2.62 -5.88
C SER A 297 8.07 -3.93 -5.20
N LYS A 298 7.20 -4.95 -5.27
CA LYS A 298 7.45 -6.29 -4.75
C LYS A 298 8.65 -6.94 -5.44
N TRP A 299 8.75 -6.80 -6.76
CA TRP A 299 9.85 -7.33 -7.54
C TRP A 299 11.20 -6.66 -7.19
N VAL A 300 11.19 -5.32 -7.09
CA VAL A 300 12.38 -4.56 -6.65
C VAL A 300 12.79 -4.97 -5.24
N THR A 301 11.86 -5.04 -4.30
CA THR A 301 12.14 -5.41 -2.91
C THR A 301 12.69 -6.83 -2.80
N ARG A 302 12.16 -7.77 -3.57
CA ARG A 302 12.65 -9.17 -3.58
C ARG A 302 14.08 -9.28 -4.11
N ARG A 303 14.45 -8.46 -5.14
CA ARG A 303 15.81 -8.49 -5.73
C ARG A 303 16.84 -7.70 -4.94
N VAL A 304 16.45 -6.59 -4.37
CA VAL A 304 17.38 -5.60 -3.81
C VAL A 304 17.25 -5.44 -2.30
N GLY A 305 16.23 -6.03 -1.66
CA GLY A 305 15.98 -5.88 -0.22
C GLY A 305 17.16 -6.30 0.67
N TRP A 306 17.92 -7.35 0.28
CA TRP A 306 19.11 -7.79 0.99
C TRP A 306 20.23 -6.74 1.01
N PHE A 307 20.30 -5.88 -0.03
CA PHE A 307 21.30 -4.83 -0.16
C PHE A 307 21.22 -3.80 0.97
N ALA A 308 20.00 -3.42 1.37
CA ALA A 308 19.80 -2.46 2.45
C ALA A 308 20.39 -2.98 3.77
N GLY A 309 20.15 -4.24 4.11
CA GLY A 309 20.74 -4.88 5.29
C GLY A 309 22.26 -4.94 5.24
N ALA A 310 22.83 -5.40 4.13
CA ALA A 310 24.28 -5.46 3.93
C ALA A 310 24.94 -4.08 4.02
N TYR A 311 24.34 -3.06 3.42
CA TYR A 311 24.82 -1.68 3.47
C TYR A 311 24.88 -1.15 4.92
N TRP A 312 23.79 -1.25 5.68
CA TRP A 312 23.76 -0.74 7.06
C TRP A 312 24.66 -1.55 8.00
N CYS A 313 24.82 -2.86 7.81
CA CYS A 313 25.81 -3.65 8.54
C CYS A 313 27.24 -3.16 8.24
N GLY A 314 27.55 -2.86 6.97
CA GLY A 314 28.85 -2.31 6.57
C GLY A 314 29.13 -0.94 7.20
N VAL A 315 28.14 -0.03 7.14
CA VAL A 315 28.24 1.29 7.78
C VAL A 315 28.45 1.18 9.29
N THR A 316 27.71 0.29 9.95
CA THR A 316 27.88 0.05 11.39
C THR A 316 29.27 -0.47 11.72
N ALA A 317 29.80 -1.40 10.94
CA ALA A 317 31.15 -1.93 11.12
C ALA A 317 32.21 -0.83 10.95
N VAL A 318 32.08 0.01 9.92
CA VAL A 318 32.98 1.16 9.70
C VAL A 318 32.91 2.15 10.87
N TYR A 319 31.69 2.50 11.30
CA TYR A 319 31.46 3.40 12.44
C TYR A 319 32.14 2.88 13.72
N LEU A 320 31.90 1.62 14.05
CA LEU A 320 32.51 0.97 15.22
C LEU A 320 34.03 0.90 15.09
N GLY A 321 34.56 0.49 13.92
CA GLY A 321 35.99 0.39 13.66
C GLY A 321 36.71 1.75 13.83
N VAL A 322 36.14 2.84 13.30
CA VAL A 322 36.69 4.19 13.43
C VAL A 322 36.59 4.67 14.87
N SER A 323 35.44 4.48 15.53
CA SER A 323 35.21 4.95 16.91
C SER A 323 36.11 4.24 17.91
N PHE A 324 36.33 2.95 17.78
CA PHE A 324 37.25 2.19 18.66
C PHE A 324 38.72 2.49 18.39
N ARG A 325 39.11 2.71 17.11
CA ARG A 325 40.51 2.97 16.78
C ARG A 325 41.00 4.36 17.20
N HIS A 326 40.12 5.35 17.14
CA HIS A 326 40.48 6.76 17.37
C HIS A 326 39.85 7.32 18.64
N ASP A 327 39.16 6.53 19.43
CA ASP A 327 38.40 6.95 20.64
C ASP A 327 37.56 8.21 20.41
N SER A 328 36.98 8.32 19.20
CA SER A 328 36.33 9.54 18.69
C SER A 328 34.81 9.48 18.71
N TRP A 329 34.22 8.86 19.74
CA TRP A 329 32.77 8.64 19.87
C TRP A 329 31.95 9.94 19.71
N ASN A 330 32.48 11.07 20.21
CA ASN A 330 31.80 12.37 20.16
C ASN A 330 31.77 12.98 18.76
N THR A 331 32.64 12.57 17.85
CA THR A 331 32.77 13.16 16.52
C THR A 331 32.35 12.20 15.39
N SER A 332 32.47 10.89 15.62
CA SER A 332 32.19 9.88 14.56
C SER A 332 30.72 9.78 14.14
N TRP A 333 29.76 10.43 14.83
CA TRP A 333 28.34 10.41 14.50
C TRP A 333 28.02 10.92 13.07
N TRP A 334 28.88 11.81 12.49
CA TRP A 334 28.68 12.31 11.12
C TRP A 334 28.69 11.21 10.07
N ILE A 335 29.32 10.04 10.36
CA ILE A 335 29.33 8.89 9.48
C ILE A 335 27.90 8.46 9.14
N TRP A 336 26.99 8.51 10.11
CA TRP A 336 25.58 8.18 9.90
C TRP A 336 24.88 9.15 8.97
N ALA A 337 25.16 10.45 9.09
CA ALA A 337 24.56 11.46 8.23
C ALA A 337 25.01 11.30 6.76
N VAL A 338 26.33 11.07 6.55
CA VAL A 338 26.88 10.83 5.21
C VAL A 338 26.36 9.50 4.64
N ALA A 339 26.35 8.45 5.44
CA ALA A 339 25.84 7.13 5.03
C ALA A 339 24.36 7.19 4.65
N GLY A 340 23.53 7.95 5.39
CA GLY A 340 22.12 8.16 5.05
C GLY A 340 21.94 8.83 3.69
N GLY A 341 22.73 9.88 3.39
CA GLY A 341 22.72 10.54 2.09
C GLY A 341 23.17 9.63 0.94
N LEU A 342 24.24 8.87 1.14
CA LEU A 342 24.74 7.87 0.17
C LEU A 342 23.71 6.75 -0.06
N PHE A 343 23.09 6.25 0.99
CA PHE A 343 22.05 5.22 0.87
C PHE A 343 20.87 5.70 0.01
N ALA A 344 20.39 6.93 0.25
CA ALA A 344 19.30 7.50 -0.54
C ALA A 344 19.70 7.62 -2.04
N ALA A 345 20.91 8.09 -2.34
CA ALA A 345 21.41 8.21 -3.71
C ALA A 345 21.52 6.84 -4.40
N VAL A 346 22.12 5.85 -3.73
CA VAL A 346 22.28 4.48 -4.26
C VAL A 346 20.91 3.82 -4.43
N TRP A 347 19.99 3.98 -3.49
CA TRP A 347 18.64 3.42 -3.56
C TRP A 347 17.86 3.98 -4.75
N LEU A 348 17.92 5.30 -5.00
CA LEU A 348 17.32 5.92 -6.17
C LEU A 348 17.93 5.41 -7.47
N ALA A 349 19.26 5.25 -7.53
CA ALA A 349 19.93 4.71 -8.71
C ALA A 349 19.54 3.26 -8.99
N VAL A 350 19.46 2.42 -7.97
CA VAL A 350 19.03 1.02 -8.09
C VAL A 350 17.57 0.92 -8.53
N ARG A 351 16.70 1.75 -7.98
CA ARG A 351 15.29 1.82 -8.38
C ARG A 351 15.12 2.26 -9.83
N ALA A 352 15.89 3.25 -10.27
CA ALA A 352 15.91 3.71 -11.66
C ALA A 352 16.48 2.67 -12.63
N TRP A 353 17.46 1.87 -12.18
CA TRP A 353 18.03 0.78 -13.00
C TRP A 353 17.04 -0.38 -13.12
N ALA A 354 16.37 -0.75 -12.04
CA ALA A 354 15.36 -1.82 -12.04
C ALA A 354 14.16 -1.49 -12.93
N GLY A 355 13.73 -0.22 -13.02
CA GLY A 355 12.65 0.21 -13.90
C GLY A 355 13.01 0.27 -15.39
N ARG A 356 14.30 0.31 -15.75
CA ARG A 356 14.75 0.28 -17.16
C ARG A 356 14.90 -1.11 -17.75
N SER A 357 14.88 -2.14 -16.98
CA SER A 357 15.05 -3.52 -17.45
C SER A 357 13.76 -4.13 -18.02
N GLU A 358 12.66 -3.36 -18.09
CA GLU A 358 11.36 -3.76 -18.63
C GLU A 358 11.00 -3.06 -19.97
N GLU A 359 11.83 -2.11 -20.46
CA GLU A 359 11.73 -1.57 -21.82
C GLU A 359 12.63 -2.37 -22.79
#